data_7013f7da1b068d916ee9614765571dd5
#
_entry.id   7013f7da1b068d916ee9614765571dd5
#
_cell.length_a   1.000
_cell.length_b   1.000
_cell.length_c   1.000
_cell.angle_alpha   90.00
_cell.angle_beta   90.00
_cell.angle_gamma   90.00
#
_symmetry.space_group_name_H-M   'P 1'
#
loop_
_entity.id
_entity.type
_entity.pdbx_description
1 polymer ?
#
loop_
_entity_poly.entity_id
_entity_poly.type
_entity_poly.pdbx_seq_one_letter_code
_entity_poly.pdbx_strand_id
1 'polypeptide(L)'
;NPFGIPKIYVAAVGPLMTKSVAESADGLLVHPFHTPKYMTETTLPVVEESLASIGKTRSDFDFSISVMTATGLSEETYQKAIQACKSGIAFYASTPAYKGVLEAHGYGDLQGRLNLLSKEGKWGEMTSLIDDELLNTVAVVAETPEEVAAEIKKRYSDQGERITPAFYSGEEG
;
A
#
# COMPACT_ATOMS: atom_id res chain seq x y z
N ASN A 1 33.86 -8.48 7.71
CA ASN A 1 32.73 -7.93 8.47
C ASN A 1 32.04 -9.05 9.25
N PRO A 2 32.08 -9.07 10.60
CA PRO A 2 31.47 -10.12 11.40
C PRO A 2 29.93 -10.17 11.33
N PHE A 3 29.33 -9.11 10.80
CA PHE A 3 27.85 -8.99 10.66
C PHE A 3 27.33 -9.35 9.26
N GLY A 4 28.19 -9.74 8.33
CA GLY A 4 27.84 -10.04 6.94
C GLY A 4 27.56 -8.78 6.13
N ILE A 5 27.01 -8.96 4.93
CA ILE A 5 26.55 -7.88 4.06
C ILE A 5 25.10 -7.52 4.47
N PRO A 6 24.76 -6.23 4.67
CA PRO A 6 23.40 -5.84 4.98
C PRO A 6 22.46 -6.13 3.81
N LYS A 7 21.24 -6.57 4.11
CA LYS A 7 20.20 -6.75 3.09
C LYS A 7 19.77 -5.40 2.51
N ILE A 8 19.52 -5.38 1.21
CA ILE A 8 19.06 -4.20 0.45
C ILE A 8 17.57 -4.39 0.14
N TYR A 9 16.76 -3.45 0.61
CA TYR A 9 15.34 -3.39 0.31
C TYR A 9 15.05 -2.18 -0.58
N VAL A 10 14.26 -2.38 -1.63
CA VAL A 10 13.94 -1.32 -2.59
C VAL A 10 12.43 -1.17 -2.72
N ALA A 11 11.95 0.07 -2.76
CA ALA A 11 10.54 0.34 -3.04
C ALA A 11 10.26 0.23 -4.53
N ALA A 12 9.14 -0.39 -4.88
CA ALA A 12 8.70 -0.46 -6.27
C ALA A 12 7.19 -0.36 -6.38
N VAL A 13 6.74 0.17 -7.51
CA VAL A 13 5.33 0.27 -7.88
C VAL A 13 5.17 -0.26 -9.32
N GLY A 14 4.15 -1.11 -9.48
CA GLY A 14 3.82 -1.73 -10.76
C GLY A 14 4.75 -2.90 -11.14
N PRO A 15 4.31 -3.74 -12.08
CA PRO A 15 4.96 -5.03 -12.37
C PRO A 15 6.41 -4.93 -12.83
N LEU A 16 6.74 -3.94 -13.69
CA LEU A 16 8.10 -3.81 -14.25
C LEU A 16 9.14 -3.47 -13.19
N MET A 17 8.84 -2.50 -12.30
CA MET A 17 9.75 -2.16 -11.20
C MET A 17 9.84 -3.28 -10.18
N THR A 18 8.72 -3.93 -9.85
CA THR A 18 8.67 -5.09 -8.95
C THR A 18 9.56 -6.21 -9.47
N LYS A 19 9.49 -6.52 -10.77
CA LYS A 19 10.40 -7.48 -11.44
C LYS A 19 11.86 -7.10 -11.23
N SER A 20 12.23 -5.86 -11.57
CA SER A 20 13.62 -5.39 -11.44
C SER A 20 14.13 -5.48 -10.00
N VAL A 21 13.30 -5.19 -9.01
CA VAL A 21 13.65 -5.30 -7.59
C VAL A 21 13.82 -6.77 -7.19
N ALA A 22 12.93 -7.66 -7.60
CA ALA A 22 13.04 -9.09 -7.32
C ALA A 22 14.32 -9.72 -7.90
N GLU A 23 14.77 -9.25 -9.07
CA GLU A 23 16.00 -9.74 -9.72
C GLU A 23 17.30 -9.18 -9.10
N SER A 24 17.26 -8.05 -8.38
CA SER A 24 18.47 -7.30 -7.99
C SER A 24 18.61 -6.97 -6.50
N ALA A 25 17.56 -7.13 -5.69
CA ALA A 25 17.55 -6.78 -4.28
C ALA A 25 17.27 -8.00 -3.39
N ASP A 26 17.30 -7.80 -2.08
CA ASP A 26 16.99 -8.82 -1.07
C ASP A 26 15.54 -8.73 -0.56
N GLY A 27 14.84 -7.67 -0.91
CA GLY A 27 13.44 -7.50 -0.53
C GLY A 27 12.76 -6.27 -1.13
N LEU A 28 11.43 -6.29 -1.04
CA LEU A 28 10.54 -5.22 -1.51
C LEU A 28 9.97 -4.43 -0.34
N LEU A 29 10.10 -3.11 -0.39
CA LEU A 29 9.31 -2.20 0.42
C LEU A 29 7.99 -1.95 -0.29
N VAL A 30 6.92 -2.58 0.19
CA VAL A 30 5.59 -2.44 -0.40
C VAL A 30 5.00 -1.09 0.00
N HIS A 31 4.60 -0.31 -1.00
CA HIS A 31 4.02 1.01 -0.79
C HIS A 31 2.67 0.91 -0.06
N PRO A 32 2.29 1.87 0.84
CA PRO A 32 1.03 1.81 1.59
C PRO A 32 -0.24 1.74 0.73
N PHE A 33 -0.21 2.29 -0.48
CA PHE A 33 -1.33 2.20 -1.42
C PHE A 33 -1.27 0.86 -2.19
N HIS A 34 -1.72 -0.17 -1.53
CA HIS A 34 -1.90 -1.53 -2.05
C HIS A 34 -3.07 -2.21 -1.32
N THR A 35 -3.39 -3.43 -1.71
CA THR A 35 -4.38 -4.27 -1.02
C THR A 35 -3.91 -5.72 -0.96
N PRO A 36 -4.42 -6.54 -0.02
CA PRO A 36 -4.13 -7.97 0.03
C PRO A 36 -4.41 -8.68 -1.30
N LYS A 37 -5.52 -8.31 -1.95
CA LYS A 37 -5.90 -8.86 -3.26
C LYS A 37 -4.87 -8.54 -4.34
N TYR A 38 -4.46 -7.26 -4.45
CA TYR A 38 -3.46 -6.85 -5.44
C TYR A 38 -2.09 -7.50 -5.17
N MET A 39 -1.73 -7.66 -3.90
CA MET A 39 -0.52 -8.41 -3.52
C MET A 39 -0.58 -9.85 -4.04
N THR A 40 -1.67 -10.57 -3.77
CA THR A 40 -1.83 -11.98 -4.16
C THR A 40 -1.97 -12.18 -5.67
N GLU A 41 -2.75 -11.32 -6.34
CA GLU A 41 -3.06 -11.50 -7.77
C GLU A 41 -2.01 -10.89 -8.72
N THR A 42 -1.19 -9.94 -8.23
CA THR A 42 -0.25 -9.20 -9.10
C THR A 42 1.17 -9.22 -8.56
N THR A 43 1.40 -8.73 -7.33
CA THR A 43 2.76 -8.50 -6.83
C THR A 43 3.50 -9.81 -6.57
N LEU A 44 2.89 -10.75 -5.85
CA LEU A 44 3.49 -12.05 -5.53
C LEU A 44 3.82 -12.86 -6.78
N PRO A 45 2.92 -13.05 -7.77
CA PRO A 45 3.25 -13.78 -9.00
C PRO A 45 4.43 -13.17 -9.77
N VAL A 46 4.51 -11.84 -9.87
CA VAL A 46 5.63 -11.15 -10.54
C VAL A 46 6.94 -11.41 -9.81
N VAL A 47 6.94 -11.37 -8.47
CA VAL A 47 8.15 -11.64 -7.67
C VAL A 47 8.58 -13.10 -7.82
N GLU A 48 7.66 -14.06 -7.70
CA GLU A 48 7.96 -15.48 -7.78
C GLU A 48 8.52 -15.87 -9.16
N GLU A 49 7.92 -15.39 -10.25
CA GLU A 49 8.41 -15.58 -11.60
C GLU A 49 9.81 -14.98 -11.80
N SER A 50 10.02 -13.77 -11.28
CA SER A 50 11.31 -13.08 -11.39
C SER A 50 12.41 -13.80 -10.60
N LEU A 51 12.15 -14.23 -9.38
CA LEU A 51 13.07 -15.00 -8.56
C LEU A 51 13.42 -16.34 -9.23
N ALA A 52 12.42 -17.06 -9.75
CA ALA A 52 12.65 -18.32 -10.47
C ALA A 52 13.56 -18.13 -11.68
N SER A 53 13.46 -17.01 -12.41
CA SER A 53 14.30 -16.71 -13.57
C SER A 53 15.79 -16.57 -13.24
N ILE A 54 16.13 -16.26 -11.98
CA ILE A 54 17.51 -16.12 -11.47
C ILE A 54 17.92 -17.26 -10.52
N GLY A 55 17.13 -18.35 -10.45
CA GLY A 55 17.41 -19.52 -9.63
C GLY A 55 17.17 -19.32 -8.13
N LYS A 56 16.38 -18.33 -7.75
CA LYS A 56 15.94 -18.04 -6.37
C LYS A 56 14.49 -18.47 -6.16
N THR A 57 14.10 -18.51 -4.88
CA THR A 57 12.73 -18.84 -4.45
C THR A 57 12.16 -17.74 -3.56
N ARG A 58 10.87 -17.80 -3.25
CA ARG A 58 10.21 -16.84 -2.35
C ARG A 58 10.90 -16.73 -0.98
N SER A 59 11.52 -17.79 -0.48
CA SER A 59 12.25 -17.78 0.80
C SER A 59 13.55 -16.98 0.79
N ASP A 60 14.05 -16.64 -0.38
CA ASP A 60 15.27 -15.84 -0.57
C ASP A 60 14.98 -14.33 -0.66
N PHE A 61 13.71 -13.92 -0.51
CA PHE A 61 13.28 -12.54 -0.73
C PHE A 61 12.25 -12.09 0.32
N ASP A 62 12.50 -10.97 0.97
CA ASP A 62 11.65 -10.45 2.04
C ASP A 62 10.63 -9.41 1.51
N PHE A 63 9.42 -9.43 2.08
CA PHE A 63 8.46 -8.33 1.93
C PHE A 63 8.38 -7.51 3.22
N SER A 64 8.54 -6.20 3.11
CA SER A 64 8.23 -5.24 4.15
C SER A 64 7.01 -4.43 3.73
N ILE A 65 5.86 -4.73 4.33
CA ILE A 65 4.56 -4.20 3.92
C ILE A 65 4.19 -3.02 4.82
N SER A 66 3.97 -1.86 4.21
CA SER A 66 3.41 -0.69 4.90
C SER A 66 1.91 -0.67 4.70
N VAL A 67 1.13 -0.66 5.78
CA VAL A 67 -0.34 -0.70 5.74
C VAL A 67 -0.89 0.66 6.11
N MET A 68 -1.62 1.29 5.18
CA MET A 68 -2.32 2.55 5.45
C MET A 68 -3.31 2.35 6.61
N THR A 69 -3.22 3.20 7.62
CA THR A 69 -3.94 3.00 8.88
C THR A 69 -4.57 4.30 9.38
N ALA A 70 -5.87 4.27 9.62
CA ALA A 70 -6.63 5.32 10.29
C ALA A 70 -7.07 4.86 11.68
N THR A 71 -6.59 5.54 12.71
CA THR A 71 -6.98 5.34 14.10
C THR A 71 -6.82 6.66 14.88
N GLY A 72 -7.39 6.76 16.06
CA GLY A 72 -7.26 7.96 16.89
C GLY A 72 -7.60 7.70 18.34
N LEU A 73 -7.02 8.49 19.25
CA LEU A 73 -7.29 8.42 20.70
C LEU A 73 -8.59 9.12 21.14
N SER A 74 -9.23 9.85 20.23
CA SER A 74 -10.52 10.52 20.41
C SER A 74 -11.29 10.47 19.09
N GLU A 75 -12.60 10.69 19.16
CA GLU A 75 -13.45 10.79 17.97
C GLU A 75 -12.92 11.84 16.99
N GLU A 76 -12.45 12.98 17.46
CA GLU A 76 -11.89 14.04 16.62
C GLU A 76 -10.65 13.58 15.87
N THR A 77 -9.68 12.97 16.55
CA THR A 77 -8.45 12.47 15.94
C THR A 77 -8.72 11.29 15.01
N TYR A 78 -9.66 10.43 15.36
CA TYR A 78 -10.10 9.32 14.52
C TYR A 78 -10.70 9.81 13.19
N GLN A 79 -11.62 10.79 13.23
CA GLN A 79 -12.21 11.38 12.03
C GLN A 79 -11.18 12.11 11.16
N LYS A 80 -10.21 12.82 11.77
CA LYS A 80 -9.07 13.42 11.05
C LYS A 80 -8.23 12.35 10.35
N ALA A 81 -7.94 11.24 11.00
CA ALA A 81 -7.16 10.14 10.40
C ALA A 81 -7.91 9.50 9.21
N ILE A 82 -9.22 9.32 9.31
CA ILE A 82 -10.06 8.86 8.19
C ILE A 82 -9.95 9.82 7.00
N GLN A 83 -10.10 11.12 7.22
CA GLN A 83 -9.99 12.12 6.14
C GLN A 83 -8.58 12.17 5.54
N ALA A 84 -7.55 12.05 6.37
CA ALA A 84 -6.16 11.98 5.90
C ALA A 84 -5.90 10.73 5.07
N CYS A 85 -6.42 9.56 5.45
CA CYS A 85 -6.36 8.36 4.64
C CYS A 85 -7.10 8.53 3.31
N LYS A 86 -8.31 9.07 3.30
CA LYS A 86 -9.05 9.36 2.05
C LYS A 86 -8.27 10.30 1.14
N SER A 87 -7.66 11.35 1.69
CA SER A 87 -6.82 12.28 0.94
C SER A 87 -5.57 11.57 0.36
N GLY A 88 -4.90 10.75 1.15
CA GLY A 88 -3.77 9.94 0.70
C GLY A 88 -4.14 8.96 -0.41
N ILE A 89 -5.26 8.25 -0.25
CA ILE A 89 -5.80 7.35 -1.29
C ILE A 89 -6.07 8.12 -2.57
N ALA A 90 -6.76 9.27 -2.50
CA ALA A 90 -7.07 10.08 -3.67
C ALA A 90 -5.79 10.56 -4.38
N PHE A 91 -4.77 10.97 -3.62
CA PHE A 91 -3.49 11.41 -4.15
C PHE A 91 -2.77 10.27 -4.90
N TYR A 92 -2.58 9.12 -4.27
CA TYR A 92 -1.91 7.98 -4.90
C TYR A 92 -2.70 7.43 -6.07
N ALA A 93 -4.01 7.27 -5.93
CA ALA A 93 -4.93 6.80 -6.95
C ALA A 93 -4.96 7.70 -8.20
N SER A 94 -4.60 8.98 -8.08
CA SER A 94 -4.48 9.91 -9.21
C SER A 94 -3.30 9.58 -10.14
N THR A 95 -2.30 8.86 -9.64
CA THR A 95 -1.07 8.55 -10.36
C THR A 95 -1.26 7.28 -11.23
N PRO A 96 -0.95 7.34 -12.54
CA PRO A 96 -1.17 6.21 -13.46
C PRO A 96 -0.50 4.90 -13.02
N ALA A 97 0.67 4.97 -12.39
CA ALA A 97 1.41 3.78 -11.94
C ALA A 97 0.65 2.94 -10.89
N TYR A 98 -0.31 3.54 -10.18
CA TYR A 98 -1.13 2.85 -9.17
C TYR A 98 -2.50 2.39 -9.69
N LYS A 99 -2.80 2.60 -10.97
CA LYS A 99 -4.11 2.25 -11.55
C LYS A 99 -4.46 0.77 -11.34
N GLY A 100 -3.48 -0.13 -11.41
CA GLY A 100 -3.70 -1.55 -11.22
C GLY A 100 -4.29 -1.93 -9.85
N VAL A 101 -3.98 -1.15 -8.80
CA VAL A 101 -4.58 -1.36 -7.47
C VAL A 101 -6.09 -1.09 -7.51
N LEU A 102 -6.50 -0.01 -8.19
CA LEU A 102 -7.93 0.32 -8.38
C LEU A 102 -8.63 -0.71 -9.28
N GLU A 103 -8.00 -1.11 -10.37
CA GLU A 103 -8.55 -2.08 -11.33
C GLU A 103 -8.84 -3.43 -10.66
N ALA A 104 -8.00 -3.88 -9.75
CA ALA A 104 -8.20 -5.11 -8.98
C ALA A 104 -9.53 -5.12 -8.18
N HIS A 105 -10.08 -3.94 -7.90
CA HIS A 105 -11.31 -3.77 -7.13
C HIS A 105 -12.47 -3.14 -7.93
N GLY A 106 -12.32 -3.00 -9.25
CA GLY A 106 -13.37 -2.42 -10.10
C GLY A 106 -13.44 -0.88 -10.12
N TYR A 107 -12.47 -0.19 -9.51
CA TYR A 107 -12.39 1.27 -9.47
C TYR A 107 -11.48 1.87 -10.55
N GLY A 108 -11.13 1.13 -11.60
CA GLY A 108 -10.17 1.57 -12.63
C GLY A 108 -10.51 2.90 -13.31
N ASP A 109 -11.81 3.20 -13.49
CA ASP A 109 -12.27 4.45 -14.10
C ASP A 109 -12.03 5.69 -13.21
N LEU A 110 -11.92 5.50 -11.89
CA LEU A 110 -11.67 6.56 -10.93
C LEU A 110 -10.31 7.23 -11.15
N GLN A 111 -9.29 6.47 -11.57
CA GLN A 111 -7.93 6.97 -11.77
C GLN A 111 -7.88 8.17 -12.73
N GLY A 112 -8.55 8.07 -13.88
CA GLY A 112 -8.55 9.16 -14.88
C GLY A 112 -9.18 10.45 -14.34
N ARG A 113 -10.28 10.32 -13.60
CA ARG A 113 -10.96 11.45 -12.95
C ARG A 113 -10.09 12.10 -11.89
N LEU A 114 -9.47 11.31 -11.01
CA LEU A 114 -8.56 11.82 -9.99
C LEU A 114 -7.33 12.50 -10.61
N ASN A 115 -6.77 11.94 -11.70
CA ASN A 115 -5.64 12.53 -12.40
C ASN A 115 -5.98 13.92 -13.01
N LEU A 116 -7.17 14.10 -13.55
CA LEU A 116 -7.61 15.40 -14.04
C LEU A 116 -7.73 16.41 -12.89
N LEU A 117 -8.41 16.07 -11.82
CA LEU A 117 -8.58 16.92 -10.65
C LEU A 117 -7.25 17.29 -9.98
N SER A 118 -6.28 16.35 -9.94
CA SER A 118 -4.95 16.63 -9.40
C SER A 118 -4.19 17.70 -10.21
N LYS A 119 -4.31 17.68 -11.53
CA LYS A 119 -3.73 18.71 -12.43
C LYS A 119 -4.37 20.08 -12.26
N GLU A 120 -5.63 20.10 -11.84
CA GLU A 120 -6.38 21.33 -11.54
C GLU A 120 -6.18 21.81 -10.09
N GLY A 121 -5.46 21.07 -9.25
CA GLY A 121 -5.26 21.38 -7.84
C GLY A 121 -6.50 21.23 -6.96
N LYS A 122 -7.49 20.44 -7.40
CA LYS A 122 -8.78 20.26 -6.73
C LYS A 122 -8.74 19.12 -5.68
N TRP A 123 -7.83 19.24 -4.73
CA TRP A 123 -7.56 18.19 -3.74
C TRP A 123 -8.78 17.81 -2.89
N GLY A 124 -9.59 18.78 -2.47
CA GLY A 124 -10.82 18.52 -1.71
C GLY A 124 -11.87 17.74 -2.51
N GLU A 125 -12.02 18.05 -3.82
CA GLU A 125 -12.91 17.28 -4.68
C GLU A 125 -12.43 15.84 -4.88
N MET A 126 -11.11 15.63 -5.00
CA MET A 126 -10.51 14.30 -5.08
C MET A 126 -10.81 13.47 -3.84
N THR A 127 -10.61 14.04 -2.65
CA THR A 127 -10.86 13.35 -1.37
C THR A 127 -12.33 12.94 -1.26
N SER A 128 -13.27 13.76 -1.72
CA SER A 128 -14.71 13.47 -1.67
C SER A 128 -15.15 12.33 -2.61
N LEU A 129 -14.31 11.92 -3.56
CA LEU A 129 -14.55 10.77 -4.42
C LEU A 129 -14.18 9.41 -3.79
N ILE A 130 -13.50 9.44 -2.66
CA ILE A 130 -13.13 8.22 -1.93
C ILE A 130 -14.24 7.90 -0.94
N ASP A 131 -15.06 6.95 -1.29
CA ASP A 131 -16.12 6.44 -0.41
C ASP A 131 -15.55 5.54 0.71
N ASP A 132 -16.39 5.12 1.62
CA ASP A 132 -15.97 4.30 2.76
C ASP A 132 -15.64 2.86 2.33
N GLU A 133 -16.21 2.37 1.25
CA GLU A 133 -15.90 1.05 0.71
C GLU A 133 -14.46 1.00 0.18
N LEU A 134 -14.08 1.98 -0.64
CA LEU A 134 -12.70 2.08 -1.15
C LEU A 134 -11.71 2.39 -0.03
N LEU A 135 -12.06 3.26 0.93
CA LEU A 135 -11.24 3.50 2.12
C LEU A 135 -10.95 2.19 2.86
N ASN A 136 -11.98 1.41 3.21
CA ASN A 136 -11.82 0.15 3.95
C ASN A 136 -11.17 -0.97 3.12
N THR A 137 -11.23 -0.88 1.79
CA THR A 137 -10.51 -1.79 0.88
C THR A 137 -9.00 -1.57 0.96
N VAL A 138 -8.55 -0.32 1.00
CA VAL A 138 -7.13 0.05 0.98
C VAL A 138 -6.55 0.17 2.38
N ALA A 139 -7.25 0.85 3.29
CA ALA A 139 -6.77 1.16 4.63
C ALA A 139 -7.34 0.22 5.71
N VAL A 140 -6.60 0.07 6.78
CA VAL A 140 -7.13 -0.46 8.04
C VAL A 140 -7.68 0.72 8.85
N VAL A 141 -8.99 0.69 9.11
CA VAL A 141 -9.72 1.73 9.84
C VAL A 141 -10.29 1.11 11.10
N ALA A 142 -9.81 1.55 12.26
CA ALA A 142 -10.26 1.04 13.56
C ALA A 142 -10.07 2.08 14.67
N GLU A 143 -10.90 1.99 15.71
CA GLU A 143 -10.90 2.97 16.81
C GLU A 143 -9.76 2.71 17.81
N THR A 144 -9.34 1.46 17.97
CA THR A 144 -8.34 1.07 18.97
C THR A 144 -7.09 0.44 18.34
N PRO A 145 -5.91 0.57 18.98
CA PRO A 145 -4.69 -0.10 18.53
C PRO A 145 -4.82 -1.64 18.46
N GLU A 146 -5.61 -2.24 19.34
CA GLU A 146 -5.86 -3.67 19.38
C GLU A 146 -6.64 -4.14 18.15
N GLU A 147 -7.66 -3.39 17.74
CA GLU A 147 -8.44 -3.65 16.53
C GLU A 147 -7.60 -3.44 15.28
N VAL A 148 -6.76 -2.39 15.24
CA VAL A 148 -5.78 -2.18 14.16
C VAL A 148 -4.86 -3.38 14.02
N ALA A 149 -4.28 -3.84 15.13
CA ALA A 149 -3.36 -4.99 15.12
C ALA A 149 -4.07 -6.28 14.67
N ALA A 150 -5.30 -6.50 15.12
CA ALA A 150 -6.11 -7.66 14.74
C ALA A 150 -6.43 -7.66 13.24
N GLU A 151 -6.86 -6.52 12.69
CA GLU A 151 -7.23 -6.40 11.29
C GLU A 151 -6.00 -6.47 10.36
N ILE A 152 -4.87 -5.86 10.75
CA ILE A 152 -3.59 -6.01 10.03
C ILE A 152 -3.18 -7.48 9.98
N LYS A 153 -3.20 -8.17 11.12
CA LYS A 153 -2.87 -9.59 11.20
C LYS A 153 -3.79 -10.43 10.32
N LYS A 154 -5.09 -10.18 10.37
CA LYS A 154 -6.09 -10.89 9.55
C LYS A 154 -5.83 -10.72 8.05
N ARG A 155 -5.46 -9.50 7.61
CA ARG A 155 -5.28 -9.19 6.17
C ARG A 155 -3.93 -9.65 5.61
N TYR A 156 -2.85 -9.63 6.41
CA TYR A 156 -1.49 -9.68 5.90
C TYR A 156 -0.59 -10.77 6.51
N SER A 157 -1.06 -11.59 7.46
CA SER A 157 -0.22 -12.59 8.16
C SER A 157 0.57 -13.51 7.25
N ASP A 158 0.06 -13.80 6.07
CA ASP A 158 0.64 -14.77 5.13
C ASP A 158 1.34 -14.09 3.94
N GLN A 159 1.45 -12.74 3.94
CA GLN A 159 1.91 -11.99 2.77
C GLN A 159 3.33 -11.42 2.89
N GLY A 160 3.88 -11.30 4.10
CA GLY A 160 5.20 -10.72 4.27
C GLY A 160 5.82 -10.96 5.65
N GLU A 161 7.13 -10.78 5.70
CA GLU A 161 7.95 -11.01 6.90
C GLU A 161 7.88 -9.84 7.88
N ARG A 162 7.56 -8.63 7.37
CA ARG A 162 7.42 -7.41 8.16
C ARG A 162 6.19 -6.65 7.74
N ILE A 163 5.40 -6.27 8.73
CA ILE A 163 4.20 -5.47 8.50
C ILE A 163 4.26 -4.27 9.44
N THR A 164 4.12 -3.07 8.88
CA THR A 164 4.22 -1.81 9.62
C THR A 164 2.99 -0.96 9.34
N PRO A 165 2.23 -0.52 10.37
CA PRO A 165 1.18 0.46 10.17
C PRO A 165 1.78 1.79 9.72
N ALA A 166 1.20 2.39 8.69
CA ALA A 166 1.49 3.74 8.23
C ALA A 166 0.33 4.65 8.65
N PHE A 167 0.54 5.42 9.71
CA PHE A 167 -0.49 6.30 10.27
C PHE A 167 -0.61 7.59 9.46
N TYR A 168 -1.85 7.97 9.20
CA TYR A 168 -2.23 9.22 8.54
C TYR A 168 -3.01 10.07 9.56
N SER A 169 -2.37 11.08 10.13
CA SER A 169 -2.96 11.87 11.22
C SER A 169 -3.67 13.15 10.77
N GLY A 170 -3.44 13.60 9.53
CA GLY A 170 -3.97 14.87 9.04
C GLY A 170 -3.34 16.10 9.72
N GLU A 171 -2.32 15.93 10.56
CA GLU A 171 -1.51 17.03 11.08
C GLU A 171 -0.41 17.31 10.05
N GLU A 172 -0.33 18.57 9.62
CA GLU A 172 0.85 19.07 8.90
C GLU A 172 2.02 19.04 9.88
N GLY A 173 3.02 18.19 9.58
CA GLY A 173 4.22 18.05 10.37
C GLY A 173 5.17 19.26 10.20
#